data_46e45035f912fd30212efec211d561d0
#
_entry.id   46e45035f912fd30212efec211d561d0
#
_cell.length_a   1.000
_cell.length_b   1.000
_cell.length_c   1.000
_cell.angle_alpha   90.00
_cell.angle_beta   90.00
_cell.angle_gamma   90.00
#
_symmetry.space_group_name_H-M   'P 1'
#
loop_
_entity.id
_entity.type
_entity.pdbx_description
1 polymer ?
#
loop_
_entity_poly.entity_id
_entity_poly.type
_entity_poly.pdbx_seq_one_letter_code
_entity_poly.pdbx_strand_id
1 'polypeptide(L)'
;MTILSDTTRHPNLLKELNYHNPQVCKKLVAANGDIPKMAEIWRQTTMKSTTARFLGNHLKQAKEIEMRNTLQYNPMDADANKYFGEKIRLENVQKQYEQMMEEYPESMGRVLMLYVNCLVNKKSLQVFVDSGAQSTIMSSACADRLGLLHLVDDRFAGIAVGVGTGKILGKIHMVDLTIGGYDFPCSITVMESNGLGDKNMECLFGLDMLKRHRCCIDNGKNVLRFTIGGGGTTSTMEAPFLHEKDLPTSKGGTMDFDVEHANAEIEARMEKMETDEKEGGDEKMKEEGGKGDDGGEGK
;
A
#
# COMPACT_ATOMS: atom_id res chain seq x y z
N MET A 1 -25.14 -15.75 23.52
CA MET A 1 -25.01 -14.72 24.58
C MET A 1 -24.20 -15.22 25.78
N THR A 2 -24.42 -16.42 26.27
CA THR A 2 -23.64 -17.05 27.36
C THR A 2 -22.14 -17.14 27.05
N ILE A 3 -21.76 -17.21 25.76
CA ILE A 3 -20.35 -17.28 25.30
C ILE A 3 -19.61 -15.95 25.48
N LEU A 4 -20.29 -14.83 25.31
CA LEU A 4 -19.70 -13.47 25.46
C LEU A 4 -19.56 -13.04 26.92
N SER A 5 -20.29 -13.66 27.84
CA SER A 5 -20.17 -13.40 29.29
C SER A 5 -19.02 -14.18 29.94
N ASP A 6 -18.47 -15.22 29.27
CA ASP A 6 -17.39 -16.04 29.76
C ASP A 6 -16.12 -15.85 28.90
N THR A 7 -15.47 -14.72 29.11
CA THR A 7 -14.23 -14.33 28.40
C THR A 7 -13.05 -15.26 28.70
N THR A 8 -13.10 -16.03 29.79
CA THR A 8 -12.07 -17.01 30.16
C THR A 8 -12.11 -18.26 29.28
N ARG A 9 -13.29 -18.66 28.81
CA ARG A 9 -13.45 -19.84 27.93
C ARG A 9 -13.25 -19.51 26.44
N HIS A 10 -13.50 -18.27 26.02
CA HIS A 10 -13.45 -17.86 24.61
C HIS A 10 -12.67 -16.54 24.42
N PRO A 11 -11.36 -16.47 24.73
CA PRO A 11 -10.59 -15.22 24.69
C PRO A 11 -10.45 -14.66 23.26
N ASN A 12 -10.53 -15.49 22.23
CA ASN A 12 -10.40 -15.06 20.84
C ASN A 12 -11.71 -14.48 20.26
N LEU A 13 -12.86 -14.77 20.86
CA LEU A 13 -14.16 -14.33 20.32
C LEU A 13 -14.33 -12.80 20.41
N LEU A 14 -13.83 -12.20 21.48
CA LEU A 14 -13.83 -10.73 21.63
C LEU A 14 -12.84 -10.06 20.67
N LYS A 15 -11.70 -10.72 20.37
CA LYS A 15 -10.75 -10.23 19.38
C LYS A 15 -11.34 -10.28 17.98
N GLU A 16 -11.99 -11.37 17.60
CA GLU A 16 -12.71 -11.48 16.32
C GLU A 16 -13.85 -10.48 16.21
N LEU A 17 -14.62 -10.30 17.28
CA LEU A 17 -15.70 -9.33 17.29
C LEU A 17 -15.17 -7.90 17.18
N ASN A 18 -14.09 -7.59 17.85
CA ASN A 18 -13.43 -6.28 17.74
C ASN A 18 -12.88 -6.04 16.33
N TYR A 19 -12.32 -7.05 15.70
CA TYR A 19 -11.84 -6.99 14.32
C TYR A 19 -12.97 -6.70 13.31
N HIS A 20 -14.12 -7.38 13.45
CA HIS A 20 -15.24 -7.25 12.51
C HIS A 20 -16.20 -6.09 12.84
N ASN A 21 -16.32 -5.70 14.11
CA ASN A 21 -17.20 -4.62 14.53
C ASN A 21 -16.80 -4.00 15.88
N PRO A 22 -15.79 -3.10 15.86
CA PRO A 22 -15.21 -2.51 17.08
C PRO A 22 -16.23 -1.74 17.92
N GLN A 23 -17.18 -1.05 17.28
CA GLN A 23 -18.21 -0.28 17.97
C GLN A 23 -19.17 -1.18 18.79
N VAL A 24 -19.53 -2.32 18.24
CA VAL A 24 -20.37 -3.31 18.94
C VAL A 24 -19.57 -3.95 20.07
N CYS A 25 -18.31 -4.26 19.84
CA CYS A 25 -17.45 -4.82 20.86
C CYS A 25 -17.30 -3.87 22.05
N LYS A 26 -17.00 -2.57 21.82
CA LYS A 26 -16.90 -1.55 22.88
C LYS A 26 -18.18 -1.46 23.70
N LYS A 27 -19.36 -1.43 23.07
CA LYS A 27 -20.67 -1.39 23.75
C LYS A 27 -20.96 -2.65 24.56
N LEU A 28 -20.59 -3.82 24.02
CA LEU A 28 -20.78 -5.10 24.72
C LEU A 28 -19.86 -5.24 25.93
N VAL A 29 -18.60 -4.79 25.82
CA VAL A 29 -17.65 -4.76 26.93
C VAL A 29 -18.13 -3.79 28.03
N ALA A 30 -18.63 -2.61 27.63
CA ALA A 30 -19.19 -1.63 28.56
C ALA A 30 -20.46 -2.12 29.31
N ALA A 31 -21.15 -3.12 28.79
CA ALA A 31 -22.26 -3.76 29.47
C ALA A 31 -21.85 -4.69 30.62
N ASN A 32 -20.53 -4.92 30.82
CA ASN A 32 -19.90 -5.56 31.97
C ASN A 32 -20.60 -6.86 32.45
N GLY A 33 -20.92 -7.75 31.50
CA GLY A 33 -21.52 -9.07 31.79
C GLY A 33 -23.05 -9.08 32.00
N ASP A 34 -23.72 -7.91 31.90
CA ASP A 34 -25.18 -7.83 31.93
C ASP A 34 -25.76 -8.44 30.63
N ILE A 35 -26.15 -9.72 30.71
CA ILE A 35 -26.65 -10.51 29.57
C ILE A 35 -27.89 -9.88 28.90
N PRO A 36 -28.91 -9.40 29.61
CA PRO A 36 -30.03 -8.70 29.01
C PRO A 36 -29.63 -7.46 28.21
N LYS A 37 -28.73 -6.65 28.76
CA LYS A 37 -28.21 -5.43 28.12
C LYS A 37 -27.37 -5.73 26.91
N MET A 38 -26.50 -6.75 27.00
CA MET A 38 -25.71 -7.23 25.87
C MET A 38 -26.61 -7.77 24.74
N ALA A 39 -27.67 -8.48 25.06
CA ALA A 39 -28.66 -8.99 24.09
C ALA A 39 -29.37 -7.85 23.36
N GLU A 40 -29.71 -6.78 24.09
CA GLU A 40 -30.38 -5.62 23.52
C GLU A 40 -29.44 -4.82 22.58
N ILE A 41 -28.21 -4.58 23.00
CA ILE A 41 -27.16 -3.94 22.15
C ILE A 41 -26.98 -4.74 20.84
N TRP A 42 -26.85 -6.05 20.93
CA TRP A 42 -26.70 -6.92 19.77
C TRP A 42 -27.89 -6.84 18.84
N ARG A 43 -29.11 -6.92 19.39
CA ARG A 43 -30.37 -6.86 18.62
C ARG A 43 -30.49 -5.52 17.89
N GLN A 44 -30.27 -4.41 18.60
CA GLN A 44 -30.38 -3.07 18.01
C GLN A 44 -29.35 -2.85 16.89
N THR A 45 -28.13 -3.34 17.07
CA THR A 45 -27.08 -3.18 16.06
C THR A 45 -27.34 -4.05 14.83
N THR A 46 -27.76 -5.29 15.02
CA THR A 46 -28.08 -6.20 13.92
C THR A 46 -29.32 -5.72 13.15
N MET A 47 -30.37 -5.25 13.83
CA MET A 47 -31.54 -4.69 13.18
C MET A 47 -31.21 -3.42 12.38
N LYS A 48 -30.44 -2.48 12.96
CA LYS A 48 -30.04 -1.25 12.23
C LYS A 48 -29.26 -1.57 10.97
N SER A 49 -28.27 -2.46 11.04
CA SER A 49 -27.45 -2.82 9.88
C SER A 49 -28.27 -3.56 8.81
N THR A 50 -29.15 -4.46 9.21
CA THR A 50 -30.03 -5.22 8.30
C THR A 50 -31.05 -4.30 7.64
N THR A 51 -31.65 -3.40 8.42
CA THR A 51 -32.66 -2.43 7.91
C THR A 51 -32.02 -1.44 6.94
N ALA A 52 -30.82 -0.93 7.26
CA ALA A 52 -30.09 -0.03 6.37
C ALA A 52 -29.68 -0.70 5.06
N ARG A 53 -29.20 -1.97 5.12
CA ARG A 53 -28.93 -2.78 3.93
C ARG A 53 -30.18 -3.03 3.08
N PHE A 54 -31.27 -3.40 3.73
CA PHE A 54 -32.54 -3.66 3.07
C PHE A 54 -33.06 -2.41 2.37
N LEU A 55 -33.09 -1.27 3.08
CA LEU A 55 -33.50 0.01 2.53
C LEU A 55 -32.58 0.45 1.38
N GLY A 56 -31.28 0.33 1.53
CA GLY A 56 -30.31 0.65 0.48
C GLY A 56 -30.50 -0.20 -0.78
N ASN A 57 -30.80 -1.48 -0.63
CA ASN A 57 -31.09 -2.36 -1.77
C ASN A 57 -32.40 -2.00 -2.46
N HIS A 58 -33.44 -1.66 -1.70
CA HIS A 58 -34.70 -1.20 -2.27
C HIS A 58 -34.57 0.13 -3.01
N LEU A 59 -33.81 1.08 -2.47
CA LEU A 59 -33.55 2.36 -3.14
C LEU A 59 -32.77 2.15 -4.45
N LYS A 60 -31.77 1.25 -4.44
CA LYS A 60 -31.03 0.90 -5.67
C LYS A 60 -31.94 0.27 -6.72
N GLN A 61 -32.82 -0.66 -6.32
CA GLN A 61 -33.78 -1.29 -7.22
C GLN A 61 -34.78 -0.28 -7.77
N ALA A 62 -35.33 0.59 -6.93
CA ALA A 62 -36.25 1.64 -7.36
C ALA A 62 -35.60 2.57 -8.39
N LYS A 63 -34.37 3.03 -8.15
CA LYS A 63 -33.60 3.83 -9.09
C LYS A 63 -33.33 3.09 -10.41
N GLU A 64 -33.02 1.83 -10.35
CA GLU A 64 -32.81 1.02 -11.57
C GLU A 64 -34.08 0.91 -12.41
N ILE A 65 -35.24 0.71 -11.78
CA ILE A 65 -36.53 0.65 -12.45
C ILE A 65 -36.85 2.02 -13.08
N GLU A 66 -36.62 3.10 -12.36
CA GLU A 66 -36.79 4.47 -12.87
C GLU A 66 -35.94 4.72 -14.12
N MET A 67 -34.63 4.45 -14.03
CA MET A 67 -33.72 4.63 -15.16
C MET A 67 -34.08 3.74 -16.35
N ARG A 68 -34.54 2.51 -16.10
CA ARG A 68 -35.01 1.60 -17.14
C ARG A 68 -36.26 2.15 -17.85
N ASN A 69 -37.22 2.64 -17.08
CA ASN A 69 -38.42 3.27 -17.64
C ASN A 69 -38.06 4.51 -18.46
N THR A 70 -37.13 5.35 -17.98
CA THR A 70 -36.63 6.52 -18.72
C THR A 70 -36.06 6.12 -20.08
N LEU A 71 -35.23 5.05 -20.15
CA LEU A 71 -34.71 4.57 -21.44
C LEU A 71 -35.78 3.99 -22.36
N GLN A 72 -36.84 3.45 -21.82
CA GLN A 72 -37.95 2.94 -22.63
C GLN A 72 -38.70 4.08 -23.35
N TYR A 73 -38.86 5.22 -22.71
CA TYR A 73 -39.51 6.40 -23.29
C TYR A 73 -38.53 7.31 -24.05
N ASN A 74 -37.30 7.44 -23.58
CA ASN A 74 -36.25 8.23 -24.20
C ASN A 74 -34.92 7.44 -24.25
N PRO A 75 -34.67 6.66 -25.32
CA PRO A 75 -33.44 5.86 -25.44
C PRO A 75 -32.14 6.66 -25.43
N MET A 76 -32.19 7.97 -25.73
CA MET A 76 -31.03 8.88 -25.77
C MET A 76 -30.84 9.66 -24.46
N ASP A 77 -31.56 9.32 -23.40
CA ASP A 77 -31.38 9.96 -22.10
C ASP A 77 -29.96 9.74 -21.57
N ALA A 78 -29.25 10.87 -21.35
CA ALA A 78 -27.84 10.85 -20.98
C ALA A 78 -27.59 10.25 -19.58
N ASP A 79 -28.46 10.53 -18.62
CA ASP A 79 -28.28 10.10 -17.23
C ASP A 79 -28.61 8.61 -17.09
N ALA A 80 -29.65 8.14 -17.73
CA ALA A 80 -30.01 6.73 -17.73
C ALA A 80 -28.97 5.87 -18.47
N ASN A 81 -28.45 6.34 -19.62
CA ASN A 81 -27.37 5.66 -20.33
C ASN A 81 -26.09 5.64 -19.51
N LYS A 82 -25.73 6.73 -18.84
CA LYS A 82 -24.58 6.79 -17.94
C LYS A 82 -24.72 5.82 -16.77
N TYR A 83 -25.90 5.73 -16.16
CA TYR A 83 -26.19 4.82 -15.06
C TYR A 83 -25.99 3.34 -15.46
N PHE A 84 -26.57 2.94 -16.59
CA PHE A 84 -26.42 1.56 -17.06
C PHE A 84 -25.03 1.27 -17.59
N GLY A 85 -24.37 2.25 -18.24
CA GLY A 85 -22.97 2.13 -18.66
C GLY A 85 -22.03 1.87 -17.47
N GLU A 86 -22.21 2.61 -16.39
CA GLU A 86 -21.43 2.41 -15.16
C GLU A 86 -21.75 1.07 -14.49
N LYS A 87 -23.02 0.66 -14.46
CA LYS A 87 -23.42 -0.64 -13.93
C LYS A 87 -22.77 -1.79 -14.71
N ILE A 88 -22.83 -1.75 -16.06
CA ILE A 88 -22.19 -2.76 -16.93
C ILE A 88 -20.68 -2.77 -16.72
N ARG A 89 -20.07 -1.58 -16.60
CA ARG A 89 -18.63 -1.46 -16.30
C ARG A 89 -18.26 -2.16 -15.01
N LEU A 90 -19.00 -1.90 -13.93
CA LEU A 90 -18.75 -2.53 -12.63
C LEU A 90 -18.96 -4.04 -12.66
N GLU A 91 -20.01 -4.53 -13.33
CA GLU A 91 -20.26 -5.97 -13.50
C GLU A 91 -19.11 -6.64 -14.27
N ASN A 92 -18.60 -6.00 -15.33
CA ASN A 92 -17.47 -6.52 -16.09
C ASN A 92 -16.18 -6.53 -15.26
N VAL A 93 -15.92 -5.47 -14.49
CA VAL A 93 -14.78 -5.43 -13.56
C VAL A 93 -14.88 -6.55 -12.52
N GLN A 94 -16.06 -6.76 -11.96
CA GLN A 94 -16.29 -7.83 -10.98
C GLN A 94 -16.06 -9.22 -11.59
N LYS A 95 -16.56 -9.48 -12.77
CA LYS A 95 -16.33 -10.76 -13.50
C LYS A 95 -14.84 -10.98 -13.78
N GLN A 96 -14.13 -9.94 -14.23
CA GLN A 96 -12.68 -10.05 -14.46
C GLN A 96 -11.91 -10.31 -13.15
N TYR A 97 -12.32 -9.69 -12.05
CA TYR A 97 -11.74 -9.94 -10.74
C TYR A 97 -11.96 -11.39 -10.28
N GLU A 98 -13.20 -11.89 -10.40
CA GLU A 98 -13.55 -13.28 -10.06
C GLU A 98 -12.77 -14.27 -10.90
N GLN A 99 -12.70 -14.06 -12.21
CA GLN A 99 -11.91 -14.90 -13.13
C GLN A 99 -10.42 -14.88 -12.75
N MET A 100 -9.87 -13.71 -12.44
CA MET A 100 -8.47 -13.59 -12.03
C MET A 100 -8.18 -14.34 -10.72
N MET A 101 -9.11 -14.28 -9.76
CA MET A 101 -8.99 -15.01 -8.50
C MET A 101 -9.06 -16.53 -8.67
N GLU A 102 -9.87 -17.02 -9.64
CA GLU A 102 -10.02 -18.44 -9.91
C GLU A 102 -8.86 -19.01 -10.74
N GLU A 103 -8.47 -18.31 -11.82
CA GLU A 103 -7.49 -18.82 -12.79
C GLU A 103 -6.04 -18.46 -12.43
N TYR A 104 -5.82 -17.28 -11.79
CA TYR A 104 -4.48 -16.73 -11.52
C TYR A 104 -4.38 -16.11 -10.12
N PRO A 105 -4.63 -16.86 -9.05
CA PRO A 105 -4.63 -16.33 -7.68
C PRO A 105 -3.27 -15.73 -7.28
N GLU A 106 -2.18 -16.22 -7.85
CA GLU A 106 -0.82 -15.71 -7.64
C GLU A 106 -0.63 -14.26 -8.10
N SER A 107 -1.43 -13.79 -9.06
CA SER A 107 -1.37 -12.40 -9.53
C SER A 107 -1.85 -11.39 -8.50
N MET A 108 -2.61 -11.84 -7.49
CA MET A 108 -3.08 -11.03 -6.37
C MET A 108 -2.07 -10.98 -5.22
N GLY A 109 -1.03 -11.82 -5.31
CA GLY A 109 0.06 -11.83 -4.35
C GLY A 109 0.86 -10.53 -4.35
N ARG A 110 1.36 -10.14 -3.18
CA ARG A 110 2.28 -9.01 -3.07
C ARG A 110 3.62 -9.38 -3.70
N VAL A 111 4.08 -8.58 -4.65
CA VAL A 111 5.41 -8.72 -5.25
C VAL A 111 6.41 -7.92 -4.45
N LEU A 112 7.43 -8.58 -3.94
CA LEU A 112 8.54 -7.95 -3.25
C LEU A 112 9.53 -7.35 -4.24
N MET A 113 10.11 -6.22 -3.88
CA MET A 113 11.20 -5.61 -4.64
C MET A 113 12.49 -6.40 -4.43
N LEU A 114 13.36 -6.38 -5.44
CA LEU A 114 14.58 -7.16 -5.46
C LEU A 114 15.71 -6.48 -4.66
N TYR A 115 15.95 -6.96 -3.45
CA TYR A 115 17.02 -6.48 -2.59
C TYR A 115 18.12 -7.53 -2.45
N VAL A 116 19.37 -7.08 -2.42
CA VAL A 116 20.55 -7.91 -2.10
C VAL A 116 21.30 -7.32 -0.92
N ASN A 117 21.89 -8.20 -0.09
CA ASN A 117 22.80 -7.76 0.95
C ASN A 117 24.17 -7.43 0.36
N CYS A 118 24.72 -6.30 0.76
CA CYS A 118 26.10 -5.96 0.47
C CYS A 118 26.77 -5.30 1.68
N LEU A 119 28.10 -5.23 1.62
CA LEU A 119 28.90 -4.45 2.56
C LEU A 119 29.55 -3.30 1.82
N VAL A 120 29.54 -2.14 2.44
CA VAL A 120 30.26 -0.96 2.00
C VAL A 120 31.03 -0.44 3.18
N ASN A 121 32.33 -0.30 3.04
CA ASN A 121 33.19 0.13 4.14
C ASN A 121 33.01 -0.74 5.40
N LYS A 122 32.84 -2.07 5.23
CA LYS A 122 32.55 -3.08 6.28
C LYS A 122 31.21 -2.90 7.00
N LYS A 123 30.35 -2.00 6.55
CA LYS A 123 29.01 -1.80 7.10
C LYS A 123 27.97 -2.44 6.20
N SER A 124 27.00 -3.10 6.79
CA SER A 124 25.90 -3.76 6.06
C SER A 124 24.97 -2.77 5.40
N LEU A 125 24.55 -3.09 4.18
CA LEU A 125 23.62 -2.33 3.37
C LEU A 125 22.75 -3.29 2.57
N GLN A 126 21.44 -3.03 2.52
CA GLN A 126 20.51 -3.70 1.63
C GLN A 126 20.27 -2.81 0.41
N VAL A 127 20.72 -3.27 -0.75
CA VAL A 127 20.69 -2.52 -2.00
C VAL A 127 19.53 -3.00 -2.85
N PHE A 128 18.72 -2.06 -3.32
CA PHE A 128 17.63 -2.31 -4.26
C PHE A 128 18.20 -2.47 -5.68
N VAL A 129 17.90 -3.57 -6.34
CA VAL A 129 18.33 -3.84 -7.73
C VAL A 129 17.29 -3.28 -8.69
N ASP A 130 17.67 -2.27 -9.47
CA ASP A 130 16.78 -1.57 -10.37
C ASP A 130 17.36 -1.47 -11.79
N SER A 131 16.83 -2.29 -12.70
CA SER A 131 17.18 -2.24 -14.11
C SER A 131 16.60 -1.03 -14.86
N GLY A 132 15.70 -0.27 -14.25
CA GLY A 132 15.12 0.97 -14.78
C GLY A 132 15.96 2.21 -14.49
N ALA A 133 16.87 2.15 -13.51
CA ALA A 133 17.76 3.24 -13.18
C ALA A 133 19.06 3.18 -14.00
N GLN A 134 19.46 4.30 -14.60
CA GLN A 134 20.70 4.38 -15.40
C GLN A 134 21.97 4.27 -14.55
N SER A 135 21.95 4.84 -13.36
CA SER A 135 23.10 4.96 -12.46
C SER A 135 22.79 4.37 -11.09
N THR A 136 23.83 3.88 -10.44
CA THR A 136 23.80 3.50 -9.03
C THR A 136 23.73 4.76 -8.18
N ILE A 137 22.75 4.80 -7.27
CA ILE A 137 22.38 5.98 -6.49
C ILE A 137 22.38 5.62 -5.01
N MET A 138 22.81 6.55 -4.17
CA MET A 138 22.77 6.44 -2.71
C MET A 138 22.19 7.71 -2.10
N SER A 139 21.41 7.59 -1.05
CA SER A 139 20.94 8.74 -0.30
C SER A 139 22.07 9.37 0.52
N SER A 140 22.00 10.68 0.73
CA SER A 140 22.99 11.41 1.55
C SER A 140 23.04 10.87 2.99
N ALA A 141 21.90 10.50 3.57
CA ALA A 141 21.84 9.89 4.89
C ALA A 141 22.55 8.52 4.94
N CYS A 142 22.41 7.72 3.89
CA CYS A 142 23.12 6.45 3.78
C CYS A 142 24.63 6.67 3.60
N ALA A 143 25.04 7.63 2.74
CA ALA A 143 26.44 7.98 2.54
C ALA A 143 27.11 8.46 3.84
N ASP A 144 26.39 9.25 4.65
CA ASP A 144 26.85 9.68 5.97
C ASP A 144 27.01 8.50 6.93
N ARG A 145 26.00 7.66 7.06
CA ARG A 145 26.03 6.45 7.89
C ARG A 145 27.20 5.51 7.54
N LEU A 146 27.52 5.42 6.26
CA LEU A 146 28.64 4.61 5.75
C LEU A 146 30.00 5.31 5.87
N GLY A 147 30.02 6.62 6.18
CA GLY A 147 31.24 7.44 6.28
C GLY A 147 31.82 7.80 4.92
N LEU A 148 31.00 7.98 3.89
CA LEU A 148 31.40 8.22 2.51
C LEU A 148 31.24 9.68 2.05
N LEU A 149 30.60 10.55 2.85
CA LEU A 149 30.31 11.93 2.44
C LEU A 149 31.56 12.73 2.05
N HIS A 150 32.70 12.46 2.67
CA HIS A 150 33.97 13.13 2.37
C HIS A 150 34.56 12.77 0.99
N LEU A 151 34.02 11.73 0.33
CA LEU A 151 34.43 11.30 -1.01
C LEU A 151 33.53 11.87 -2.12
N VAL A 152 32.52 12.65 -1.77
CA VAL A 152 31.56 13.21 -2.72
C VAL A 152 32.19 14.35 -3.47
N ASP A 153 32.31 14.20 -4.79
CA ASP A 153 32.77 15.23 -5.71
C ASP A 153 31.55 16.09 -6.13
N ASP A 154 31.43 17.29 -5.58
CA ASP A 154 30.34 18.24 -5.80
C ASP A 154 30.33 18.87 -7.20
N ARG A 155 31.42 18.74 -7.97
CA ARG A 155 31.46 19.18 -9.39
C ARG A 155 30.42 18.44 -10.24
N PHE A 156 29.96 17.29 -9.79
CA PHE A 156 28.90 16.50 -10.42
C PHE A 156 27.52 16.72 -9.79
N ALA A 157 27.36 17.80 -9.02
CA ALA A 157 26.06 18.19 -8.49
C ALA A 157 25.10 18.62 -9.60
N GLY A 158 23.79 18.38 -9.39
CA GLY A 158 22.79 18.69 -10.41
C GLY A 158 21.39 18.31 -9.98
N ILE A 159 20.53 18.11 -10.96
CA ILE A 159 19.15 17.70 -10.76
C ILE A 159 18.92 16.43 -11.57
N ALA A 160 18.45 15.37 -10.91
CA ALA A 160 17.94 14.18 -11.58
C ALA A 160 16.45 14.36 -11.90
N VAL A 161 16.06 13.96 -13.10
CA VAL A 161 14.69 13.95 -13.57
C VAL A 161 14.31 12.49 -13.90
N GLY A 162 13.23 11.98 -13.28
CA GLY A 162 12.73 10.62 -13.47
C GLY A 162 11.29 10.52 -13.03
N VAL A 163 10.93 9.55 -12.20
CA VAL A 163 9.61 9.46 -11.54
C VAL A 163 9.40 10.58 -10.49
N GLY A 164 10.23 11.57 -10.50
CA GLY A 164 10.25 12.75 -9.67
C GLY A 164 11.48 13.56 -9.99
N THR A 165 11.67 14.68 -9.29
CA THR A 165 12.88 15.48 -9.35
C THR A 165 13.62 15.37 -8.03
N GLY A 166 14.92 15.04 -8.10
CA GLY A 166 15.78 14.94 -6.93
C GLY A 166 17.07 15.72 -7.12
N LYS A 167 17.58 16.32 -6.04
CA LYS A 167 18.84 17.05 -6.06
C LYS A 167 20.01 16.06 -5.93
N ILE A 168 20.91 16.09 -6.88
CA ILE A 168 22.19 15.39 -6.85
C ILE A 168 23.19 16.27 -6.09
N LEU A 169 23.77 15.73 -5.01
CA LEU A 169 24.80 16.41 -4.23
C LEU A 169 26.17 16.28 -4.87
N GLY A 170 26.40 15.18 -5.57
CA GLY A 170 27.66 14.91 -6.25
C GLY A 170 27.83 13.43 -6.58
N LYS A 171 29.07 13.04 -6.85
CA LYS A 171 29.39 11.67 -7.24
C LYS A 171 30.61 11.16 -6.46
N ILE A 172 30.54 9.93 -5.97
CA ILE A 172 31.67 9.17 -5.45
C ILE A 172 32.21 8.37 -6.64
N HIS A 173 33.47 8.59 -7.00
CA HIS A 173 34.04 8.01 -8.21
C HIS A 173 34.35 6.52 -8.08
N MET A 174 34.76 6.09 -6.89
CA MET A 174 35.10 4.70 -6.62
C MET A 174 34.89 4.34 -5.16
N VAL A 175 34.12 3.30 -4.93
CA VAL A 175 33.93 2.63 -3.63
C VAL A 175 33.68 1.16 -3.89
N ASP A 176 34.21 0.28 -3.04
CA ASP A 176 33.99 -1.15 -3.18
C ASP A 176 32.71 -1.57 -2.52
N LEU A 177 31.81 -2.22 -3.29
CA LEU A 177 30.66 -2.95 -2.79
C LEU A 177 31.02 -4.42 -2.70
N THR A 178 31.03 -4.98 -1.49
CA THR A 178 31.23 -6.40 -1.29
C THR A 178 29.91 -7.14 -1.35
N ILE A 179 29.72 -7.98 -2.36
CA ILE A 179 28.52 -8.81 -2.56
C ILE A 179 28.95 -10.26 -2.66
N GLY A 180 28.37 -11.16 -1.84
CA GLY A 180 28.73 -12.58 -1.86
C GLY A 180 30.21 -12.87 -1.61
N GLY A 181 30.91 -11.97 -0.90
CA GLY A 181 32.33 -12.10 -0.60
C GLY A 181 33.28 -11.59 -1.71
N TYR A 182 32.76 -11.00 -2.77
CA TYR A 182 33.54 -10.38 -3.85
C TYR A 182 33.37 -8.86 -3.84
N ASP A 183 34.47 -8.16 -4.07
CA ASP A 183 34.52 -6.69 -4.13
C ASP A 183 34.25 -6.21 -5.56
N PHE A 184 33.29 -5.35 -5.72
CA PHE A 184 32.93 -4.73 -6.99
C PHE A 184 33.15 -3.23 -6.90
N PRO A 185 34.16 -2.68 -7.64
CA PRO A 185 34.39 -1.24 -7.68
C PRO A 185 33.21 -0.55 -8.36
N CYS A 186 32.57 0.36 -7.63
CA CYS A 186 31.35 1.06 -8.01
C CYS A 186 31.56 2.57 -7.97
N SER A 187 30.96 3.29 -8.92
CA SER A 187 30.77 4.72 -8.80
C SER A 187 29.32 5.00 -8.38
N ILE A 188 29.14 5.89 -7.41
CA ILE A 188 27.84 6.13 -6.79
C ILE A 188 27.46 7.61 -6.94
N THR A 189 26.27 7.87 -7.43
CA THR A 189 25.68 9.22 -7.43
C THR A 189 24.98 9.43 -6.08
N VAL A 190 25.37 10.48 -5.34
CA VAL A 190 24.75 10.79 -4.05
C VAL A 190 23.66 11.82 -4.24
N MET A 191 22.47 11.47 -3.79
CA MET A 191 21.28 12.33 -3.86
C MET A 191 20.83 12.76 -2.45
N GLU A 192 20.17 13.91 -2.39
CA GLU A 192 19.52 14.35 -1.18
C GLU A 192 18.45 13.33 -0.75
N SER A 193 18.35 13.05 0.54
CA SER A 193 17.51 11.97 1.07
C SER A 193 16.03 12.07 0.69
N ASN A 194 15.54 13.29 0.40
CA ASN A 194 14.17 13.52 -0.08
C ASN A 194 13.99 13.29 -1.59
N GLY A 195 15.05 13.04 -2.33
CA GLY A 195 15.08 12.97 -3.81
C GLY A 195 14.90 11.58 -4.41
N LEU A 196 14.92 10.51 -3.59
CA LEU A 196 14.81 9.13 -4.07
C LEU A 196 13.37 8.58 -4.15
N GLY A 197 12.35 9.44 -4.04
CA GLY A 197 10.94 9.06 -4.16
C GLY A 197 10.38 8.35 -2.93
N ASP A 198 11.03 7.33 -2.43
CA ASP A 198 10.71 6.70 -1.15
C ASP A 198 11.73 7.17 -0.08
N LYS A 199 11.21 7.70 1.03
CA LYS A 199 12.04 8.19 2.16
C LYS A 199 12.95 7.10 2.76
N ASN A 200 12.65 5.84 2.49
CA ASN A 200 13.34 4.68 3.05
C ASN A 200 14.34 4.01 2.08
N MET A 201 14.46 4.52 0.85
CA MET A 201 15.40 3.97 -0.12
C MET A 201 16.81 4.50 0.18
N GLU A 202 17.68 3.61 0.67
CA GLU A 202 19.05 3.94 1.03
C GLU A 202 19.98 3.91 -0.17
N CYS A 203 19.92 2.85 -0.97
CA CYS A 203 20.81 2.65 -2.11
C CYS A 203 20.12 1.82 -3.21
N LEU A 204 20.37 2.22 -4.44
CA LEU A 204 19.83 1.63 -5.65
C LEU A 204 21.00 1.20 -6.55
N PHE A 205 20.99 -0.06 -6.99
CA PHE A 205 21.99 -0.66 -7.87
C PHE A 205 21.48 -0.60 -9.31
N GLY A 206 22.05 0.30 -10.08
CA GLY A 206 21.57 0.66 -11.42
C GLY A 206 22.20 -0.12 -12.58
N LEU A 207 21.78 0.24 -13.78
CA LEU A 207 22.25 -0.38 -15.03
C LEU A 207 23.76 -0.23 -15.26
N ASP A 208 24.37 0.85 -14.76
CA ASP A 208 25.83 1.08 -14.85
C ASP A 208 26.60 -0.10 -14.26
N MET A 209 26.17 -0.60 -13.10
CA MET A 209 26.79 -1.73 -12.44
C MET A 209 26.31 -3.07 -13.01
N LEU A 210 24.98 -3.19 -13.26
CA LEU A 210 24.42 -4.40 -13.85
C LEU A 210 25.06 -4.76 -15.18
N LYS A 211 25.29 -3.79 -16.05
CA LYS A 211 25.95 -4.00 -17.35
C LYS A 211 27.45 -4.23 -17.21
N ARG A 212 28.13 -3.47 -16.35
CA ARG A 212 29.58 -3.61 -16.13
C ARG A 212 29.95 -5.03 -15.68
N HIS A 213 29.19 -5.59 -14.78
CA HIS A 213 29.42 -6.92 -14.21
C HIS A 213 28.62 -8.04 -14.89
N ARG A 214 27.98 -7.74 -16.05
CA ARG A 214 27.19 -8.68 -16.84
C ARG A 214 26.23 -9.46 -15.96
N CYS A 215 25.50 -8.73 -15.10
CA CYS A 215 24.56 -9.32 -14.17
C CYS A 215 23.33 -9.89 -14.89
N CYS A 216 22.81 -10.99 -14.35
CA CYS A 216 21.54 -11.56 -14.76
C CYS A 216 20.62 -11.60 -13.55
N ILE A 217 19.41 -11.01 -13.69
CA ILE A 217 18.35 -11.12 -12.70
C ILE A 217 17.62 -12.42 -13.03
N ASP A 218 17.81 -13.44 -12.17
CA ASP A 218 17.20 -14.76 -12.33
C ASP A 218 16.05 -14.90 -11.31
N ASN A 219 14.86 -14.51 -11.73
CA ASN A 219 13.65 -14.61 -10.89
C ASN A 219 13.23 -16.06 -10.61
N GLY A 220 13.61 -17.00 -11.48
CA GLY A 220 13.29 -18.42 -11.27
C GLY A 220 14.09 -19.03 -10.12
N LYS A 221 15.33 -18.59 -9.93
CA LYS A 221 16.19 -18.99 -8.83
C LYS A 221 16.19 -18.02 -7.65
N ASN A 222 15.57 -16.86 -7.80
CA ASN A 222 15.58 -15.76 -6.84
C ASN A 222 17.00 -15.27 -6.50
N VAL A 223 17.84 -15.07 -7.54
CA VAL A 223 19.24 -14.64 -7.37
C VAL A 223 19.62 -13.56 -8.38
N LEU A 224 20.53 -12.69 -7.97
CA LEU A 224 21.31 -11.84 -8.85
C LEU A 224 22.65 -12.57 -9.17
N ARG A 225 22.84 -12.92 -10.45
CA ARG A 225 24.05 -13.61 -10.90
C ARG A 225 25.02 -12.62 -11.50
N PHE A 226 26.27 -12.69 -11.05
CA PHE A 226 27.38 -11.90 -11.54
C PHE A 226 28.32 -12.78 -12.36
N THR A 227 28.84 -12.22 -13.43
CA THR A 227 29.92 -12.87 -14.19
C THR A 227 31.27 -12.33 -13.70
N ILE A 228 32.06 -13.22 -13.10
CA ILE A 228 33.36 -12.91 -12.52
C ILE A 228 34.45 -13.55 -13.41
N GLY A 229 35.52 -12.84 -13.71
CA GLY A 229 36.69 -13.37 -14.39
C GLY A 229 37.07 -12.62 -15.66
N GLY A 230 38.32 -12.72 -16.02
CA GLY A 230 38.98 -12.23 -17.23
C GLY A 230 40.12 -13.18 -17.60
N GLY A 231 40.48 -13.25 -18.87
CA GLY A 231 41.60 -14.07 -19.31
C GLY A 231 41.32 -15.54 -19.54
N GLY A 232 40.09 -15.91 -19.92
CA GLY A 232 39.76 -17.27 -20.38
C GLY A 232 38.99 -18.15 -19.42
N THR A 233 38.90 -17.81 -18.14
CA THR A 233 38.06 -18.50 -17.15
C THR A 233 36.97 -17.56 -16.67
N THR A 234 35.73 -17.88 -17.01
CA THR A 234 34.54 -17.19 -16.52
C THR A 234 33.89 -18.00 -15.39
N SER A 235 33.86 -17.47 -14.19
CA SER A 235 33.06 -18.02 -13.11
C SER A 235 31.80 -17.18 -12.87
N THR A 236 30.79 -17.76 -12.33
CA THR A 236 29.55 -17.06 -11.93
C THR A 236 29.41 -17.08 -10.42
N MET A 237 29.04 -15.94 -9.85
CA MET A 237 28.67 -15.82 -8.45
C MET A 237 27.17 -15.49 -8.37
N GLU A 238 26.46 -16.09 -7.46
CA GLU A 238 25.03 -15.87 -7.23
C GLU A 238 24.85 -15.21 -5.86
N ALA A 239 24.18 -14.06 -5.86
CA ALA A 239 23.75 -13.36 -4.66
C ALA A 239 22.23 -13.54 -4.51
N PRO A 240 21.74 -14.16 -3.44
CA PRO A 240 20.30 -14.38 -3.26
C PRO A 240 19.57 -13.05 -3.02
N PHE A 241 18.39 -12.91 -3.62
CA PHE A 241 17.49 -11.83 -3.26
C PHE A 241 16.90 -12.10 -1.88
N LEU A 242 16.69 -11.02 -1.13
CA LEU A 242 16.17 -11.08 0.22
C LEU A 242 14.69 -11.47 0.23
N HIS A 243 14.33 -12.31 1.19
CA HIS A 243 12.95 -12.68 1.45
C HIS A 243 12.24 -11.63 2.31
N GLU A 244 10.92 -11.65 2.32
CA GLU A 244 10.06 -10.74 3.09
C GLU A 244 10.46 -10.64 4.57
N LYS A 245 10.79 -11.78 5.20
CA LYS A 245 11.23 -11.86 6.60
C LYS A 245 12.58 -11.18 6.89
N ASP A 246 13.40 -10.99 5.85
CA ASP A 246 14.75 -10.42 5.97
C ASP A 246 14.78 -8.93 5.62
N LEU A 247 13.63 -8.38 5.23
CA LEU A 247 13.45 -6.97 4.89
C LEU A 247 12.64 -6.24 5.98
N PRO A 248 13.02 -5.01 6.34
CA PRO A 248 12.19 -4.18 7.23
C PRO A 248 10.87 -3.79 6.55
N THR A 249 9.88 -3.42 7.34
CA THR A 249 8.57 -2.95 6.86
C THR A 249 8.69 -1.75 5.92
N SER A 250 9.65 -0.89 6.16
CA SER A 250 9.99 0.25 5.30
C SER A 250 10.43 -0.14 3.88
N LYS A 251 10.94 -1.36 3.70
CA LYS A 251 11.32 -1.93 2.39
C LYS A 251 10.34 -2.98 1.89
N GLY A 252 9.18 -3.05 2.54
CA GLY A 252 8.12 -3.98 2.17
C GLY A 252 8.22 -5.35 2.82
N GLY A 253 9.10 -5.56 3.78
CA GLY A 253 9.25 -6.79 4.53
C GLY A 253 8.43 -6.86 5.82
N THR A 254 8.76 -7.84 6.65
CA THR A 254 8.09 -8.11 7.93
C THR A 254 9.06 -8.24 9.10
N MET A 255 10.35 -7.95 8.89
CA MET A 255 11.40 -8.16 9.90
C MET A 255 11.15 -7.37 11.21
N ASP A 256 10.61 -6.16 11.10
CA ASP A 256 10.29 -5.24 12.19
C ASP A 256 8.79 -4.96 12.30
N PHE A 257 7.94 -5.91 11.84
CA PHE A 257 6.50 -5.75 11.86
C PHE A 257 5.96 -5.86 13.28
N ASP A 258 5.53 -4.72 13.82
CA ASP A 258 4.84 -4.64 15.10
C ASP A 258 3.33 -4.72 14.88
N VAL A 259 2.77 -5.89 15.26
CA VAL A 259 1.33 -6.18 15.12
C VAL A 259 0.47 -5.23 15.97
N GLU A 260 0.96 -4.82 17.14
CA GLU A 260 0.21 -3.93 18.03
C GLU A 260 0.14 -2.51 17.46
N HIS A 261 1.25 -2.01 16.93
CA HIS A 261 1.29 -0.70 16.28
C HIS A 261 0.46 -0.67 14.98
N ALA A 262 0.54 -1.72 14.15
CA ALA A 262 -0.25 -1.82 12.94
C ALA A 262 -1.77 -1.87 13.23
N ASN A 263 -2.19 -2.58 14.27
CA ASN A 263 -3.59 -2.59 14.69
C ASN A 263 -4.04 -1.22 15.20
N ALA A 264 -3.19 -0.49 15.94
CA ALA A 264 -3.50 0.85 16.42
C ALA A 264 -3.64 1.86 15.25
N GLU A 265 -2.80 1.77 14.22
CA GLU A 265 -2.92 2.61 13.01
C GLU A 265 -4.20 2.31 12.23
N ILE A 266 -4.57 1.03 12.09
CA ILE A 266 -5.82 0.62 11.44
C ILE A 266 -7.03 1.18 12.21
N GLU A 267 -7.02 1.08 13.54
CA GLU A 267 -8.08 1.63 14.39
C GLU A 267 -8.19 3.16 14.23
N ALA A 268 -7.08 3.87 14.27
CA ALA A 268 -7.05 5.32 14.09
C ALA A 268 -7.52 5.77 12.70
N ARG A 269 -7.21 4.99 11.66
CA ARG A 269 -7.67 5.26 10.30
C ARG A 269 -9.15 5.00 10.12
N MET A 270 -9.67 3.96 10.75
CA MET A 270 -11.10 3.65 10.75
C MET A 270 -11.90 4.72 11.52
N GLU A 271 -11.40 5.21 12.65
CA GLU A 271 -12.02 6.32 13.38
C GLU A 271 -12.06 7.62 12.55
N LYS A 272 -11.02 7.92 11.79
CA LYS A 272 -11.02 9.07 10.87
C LYS A 272 -12.05 8.93 9.75
N MET A 273 -12.14 7.76 9.13
CA MET A 273 -13.14 7.53 8.08
C MET A 273 -14.58 7.67 8.60
N GLU A 274 -14.86 7.22 9.84
CA GLU A 274 -16.17 7.38 10.45
C GLU A 274 -16.50 8.84 10.81
N THR A 275 -15.50 9.67 11.13
CA THR A 275 -15.70 11.10 11.40
C THR A 275 -15.96 11.88 10.11
N ASP A 276 -15.22 11.60 9.06
CA ASP A 276 -15.39 12.25 7.75
C ASP A 276 -16.74 11.90 7.10
N GLU A 277 -17.25 10.66 7.26
CA GLU A 277 -18.59 10.29 6.81
C GLU A 277 -19.73 11.00 7.59
N LYS A 278 -19.51 11.31 8.86
CA LYS A 278 -20.50 12.04 9.68
C LYS A 278 -20.55 13.52 9.34
N GLU A 279 -19.41 14.14 9.12
CA GLU A 279 -19.34 15.56 8.72
C GLU A 279 -19.90 15.78 7.30
N GLY A 280 -19.62 14.89 6.35
CA GLY A 280 -20.19 14.94 5.00
C GLY A 280 -21.68 14.62 4.91
N GLY A 281 -22.26 13.94 5.92
CA GLY A 281 -23.69 13.68 6.04
C GLY A 281 -24.49 14.88 6.56
N ASP A 282 -23.92 15.64 7.49
CA ASP A 282 -24.56 16.81 8.08
C ASP A 282 -24.55 18.05 7.17
N GLU A 283 -23.55 18.19 6.28
CA GLU A 283 -23.54 19.26 5.27
C GLU A 283 -24.62 19.05 4.20
N LYS A 284 -24.86 17.82 3.76
CA LYS A 284 -25.90 17.53 2.77
C LYS A 284 -27.32 17.70 3.32
N MET A 285 -27.56 17.51 4.61
CA MET A 285 -28.87 17.80 5.22
C MET A 285 -29.16 19.30 5.40
N LYS A 286 -28.13 20.13 5.46
CA LYS A 286 -28.32 21.60 5.57
C LYS A 286 -28.60 22.28 4.23
N GLU A 287 -28.16 21.72 3.11
CA GLU A 287 -28.44 22.28 1.79
C GLU A 287 -29.84 21.95 1.26
N GLU A 288 -30.46 20.82 1.67
CA GLU A 288 -31.82 20.47 1.24
C GLU A 288 -32.92 21.16 2.06
N GLY A 289 -32.61 21.72 3.24
CA GLY A 289 -33.57 22.39 4.13
C GLY A 289 -33.82 23.86 3.82
N GLY A 290 -33.14 24.47 2.84
CA GLY A 290 -33.13 25.90 2.60
C GLY A 290 -33.95 26.43 1.39
N LYS A 291 -34.76 25.59 0.73
CA LYS A 291 -35.66 26.04 -0.36
C LYS A 291 -37.11 25.73 -0.08
N GLY A 292 -37.68 26.53 0.75
CA GLY A 292 -39.12 26.54 0.97
C GLY A 292 -39.54 27.88 1.54
N ASP A 293 -40.32 28.56 0.75
CA ASP A 293 -41.21 29.68 1.13
C ASP A 293 -40.64 31.09 0.99
N ASP A 294 -40.84 31.66 -0.16
CA ASP A 294 -41.19 33.08 -0.27
C ASP A 294 -42.33 33.21 -1.28
N GLY A 295 -43.52 33.08 -0.72
CA GLY A 295 -44.78 33.36 -1.39
C GLY A 295 -45.13 34.77 -1.10
N GLY A 296 -45.43 35.49 -2.13
CA GLY A 296 -46.44 36.36 -1.91
C GLY A 296 -46.53 37.77 -2.21
N GLU A 297 -47.50 38.10 -2.72
CA GLU A 297 -48.36 39.30 -2.71
C GLU A 297 -47.80 40.64 -3.30
N GLY A 298 -48.39 41.00 -4.37
CA GLY A 298 -49.26 42.18 -4.39
C GLY A 298 -48.67 43.45 -5.01
N LYS A 299 -49.10 43.72 -6.13
CA LYS A 299 -49.73 44.88 -6.77
C LYS A 299 -49.27 45.10 -8.19
#